data_2f1399e08a0341242171b6e011227764
#
_entry.id   2f1399e08a0341242171b6e011227764
#
_cell.length_a   1.000
_cell.length_b   1.000
_cell.length_c   1.000
_cell.angle_alpha   90.00
_cell.angle_beta   90.00
_cell.angle_gamma   90.00
#
_symmetry.space_group_name_H-M   'P 1'
#
loop_
_entity.id
_entity.type
_entity.pdbx_description
1 polymer ?
#
loop_
_entity_poly.entity_id
_entity_poly.type
_entity_poly.pdbx_seq_one_letter_code
_entity_poly.pdbx_strand_id
1 'polypeptide(L)'
;MPEPVSYLQTDARWKNKPYRVTGENSTIGGSGCGPTAAAMIIETMTGKKFTPEDACKWSMAHGYKALGNGTYYGYFKPQFAAHGIDCDMLNWTKTYGKPDHANHKKVEEMLKQGYYFIALRGPGLWTSGGHFVVLWWQDGKMRINDPASTRDVRLNGDIRTFRSQCSYYWWIDARKFNGNGAAVKPPVASSDTPATGAAPSLGLKVGDIVNFTGTQHYFSANTSKPSTCKPGQAKVTQIYNGKHPYQLIYVKGGGSTVYGWVDEKDIQPPALAAVDKLAKLGVINSPDYWKQTVTGGKVKYLDALLTKAAAKITKAGTRSATPEAGVASLVSAGVIDTPDYWLKNYNSYPSLGALLCALGGSV
;
A
#
# COMPACT_ATOMS: atom_id res chain seq x y z
N MET A 1 -31.16 -11.97 -6.89
CA MET A 1 -30.31 -10.78 -6.69
C MET A 1 -30.48 -9.83 -7.86
N PRO A 2 -30.43 -8.50 -7.67
CA PRO A 2 -30.39 -7.58 -8.80
C PRO A 2 -29.14 -7.83 -9.66
N GLU A 3 -29.30 -7.63 -10.97
CA GLU A 3 -28.15 -7.59 -11.87
C GLU A 3 -27.29 -6.37 -11.53
N PRO A 4 -25.96 -6.53 -11.36
CA PRO A 4 -25.08 -5.39 -11.10
C PRO A 4 -25.07 -4.42 -12.28
N VAL A 5 -25.06 -3.12 -11.98
CA VAL A 5 -24.77 -2.10 -13.00
C VAL A 5 -23.51 -2.50 -13.75
N SER A 6 -23.50 -2.40 -15.06
CA SER A 6 -22.38 -2.78 -15.90
C SER A 6 -21.54 -1.55 -16.27
N TYR A 7 -20.26 -1.57 -15.95
CA TYR A 7 -19.27 -0.56 -16.31
C TYR A 7 -18.08 -1.16 -17.02
N LEU A 8 -17.64 -0.50 -18.08
CA LEU A 8 -16.35 -0.79 -18.71
C LEU A 8 -15.29 0.20 -18.21
N GLN A 9 -14.16 -0.29 -17.72
CA GLN A 9 -13.01 0.57 -17.39
C GLN A 9 -12.50 1.35 -18.61
N THR A 10 -12.77 0.85 -19.81
CA THR A 10 -12.39 1.43 -21.10
C THR A 10 -13.41 2.42 -21.66
N ASP A 11 -14.48 2.73 -20.94
CA ASP A 11 -15.49 3.71 -21.36
C ASP A 11 -14.86 5.09 -21.57
N ALA A 12 -15.25 5.79 -22.65
CA ALA A 12 -14.71 7.08 -23.05
C ALA A 12 -14.77 8.15 -21.95
N ARG A 13 -15.75 8.07 -21.05
CA ARG A 13 -15.97 9.00 -19.95
C ARG A 13 -14.82 9.03 -18.96
N TRP A 14 -14.08 7.91 -18.76
CA TRP A 14 -13.05 7.81 -17.74
C TRP A 14 -11.80 7.03 -18.15
N LYS A 15 -11.75 6.31 -19.26
CA LYS A 15 -10.62 5.44 -19.63
C LYS A 15 -9.25 6.13 -19.60
N ASN A 16 -9.20 7.41 -19.95
CA ASN A 16 -7.97 8.19 -19.99
C ASN A 16 -7.67 8.95 -18.68
N LYS A 17 -8.58 8.91 -17.70
CA LYS A 17 -8.37 9.57 -16.42
C LYS A 17 -7.29 8.85 -15.62
N PRO A 18 -6.52 9.58 -14.79
CA PRO A 18 -5.44 8.99 -14.01
C PRO A 18 -5.95 7.92 -13.04
N TYR A 19 -5.27 6.77 -13.05
CA TYR A 19 -5.30 5.78 -11.98
C TYR A 19 -3.86 5.33 -11.76
N ARG A 20 -3.09 6.12 -11.00
CA ARG A 20 -1.64 6.01 -10.90
C ARG A 20 -1.11 6.53 -9.57
N VAL A 21 0.09 6.06 -9.21
CA VAL A 21 0.93 6.61 -8.14
C VAL A 21 2.17 7.26 -8.75
N THR A 22 2.93 8.00 -7.94
CA THR A 22 4.19 8.61 -8.37
C THR A 22 5.13 7.56 -8.97
N GLY A 23 5.68 7.85 -10.13
CA GLY A 23 6.62 6.96 -10.84
C GLY A 23 5.98 6.07 -11.91
N GLU A 24 4.67 6.24 -12.20
CA GLU A 24 4.02 5.56 -13.33
C GLU A 24 3.06 6.50 -14.08
N ASN A 25 2.68 6.09 -15.28
CA ASN A 25 1.69 6.79 -16.10
C ASN A 25 0.55 5.84 -16.48
N SER A 26 -0.25 5.44 -15.47
CA SER A 26 -1.38 4.52 -15.65
C SER A 26 -2.72 5.24 -15.61
N THR A 27 -3.73 4.67 -16.26
CA THR A 27 -5.08 5.22 -16.37
C THR A 27 -6.12 4.21 -15.88
N ILE A 28 -7.37 4.66 -15.71
CA ILE A 28 -8.50 3.79 -15.37
C ILE A 28 -8.65 2.69 -16.42
N GLY A 29 -8.57 3.04 -17.72
CA GLY A 29 -8.64 2.07 -18.80
C GLY A 29 -7.53 1.02 -18.77
N GLY A 30 -6.35 1.39 -18.27
CA GLY A 30 -5.18 0.51 -18.23
C GLY A 30 -5.15 -0.43 -17.03
N SER A 31 -5.60 0.03 -15.84
CA SER A 31 -5.40 -0.74 -14.59
C SER A 31 -6.56 -0.64 -13.58
N GLY A 32 -7.70 -0.07 -13.98
CA GLY A 32 -8.84 0.22 -13.09
C GLY A 32 -9.85 -0.92 -12.89
N CYS A 33 -9.55 -2.16 -13.27
CA CYS A 33 -10.52 -3.26 -13.19
C CYS A 33 -11.07 -3.51 -11.77
N GLY A 34 -10.23 -3.43 -10.73
CA GLY A 34 -10.66 -3.62 -9.34
C GLY A 34 -11.67 -2.55 -8.89
N PRO A 35 -11.34 -1.25 -8.96
CA PRO A 35 -12.28 -0.18 -8.64
C PRO A 35 -13.53 -0.19 -9.52
N THR A 36 -13.43 -0.53 -10.81
CA THR A 36 -14.59 -0.65 -11.69
C THR A 36 -15.53 -1.78 -11.23
N ALA A 37 -14.97 -2.93 -10.85
CA ALA A 37 -15.76 -4.03 -10.29
C ALA A 37 -16.45 -3.64 -8.97
N ALA A 38 -15.76 -2.91 -8.09
CA ALA A 38 -16.36 -2.41 -6.86
C ALA A 38 -17.47 -1.39 -7.13
N ALA A 39 -17.28 -0.46 -8.07
CA ALA A 39 -18.27 0.55 -8.44
C ALA A 39 -19.58 -0.08 -8.92
N MET A 40 -19.52 -1.15 -9.73
CA MET A 40 -20.70 -1.87 -10.20
C MET A 40 -21.58 -2.36 -9.03
N ILE A 41 -20.94 -2.99 -8.03
CA ILE A 41 -21.68 -3.57 -6.89
C ILE A 41 -22.15 -2.45 -5.94
N ILE A 42 -21.31 -1.47 -5.62
CA ILE A 42 -21.65 -0.36 -4.71
C ILE A 42 -22.85 0.41 -5.24
N GLU A 43 -22.84 0.83 -6.52
CA GLU A 43 -23.97 1.53 -7.12
C GLU A 43 -25.24 0.68 -7.09
N THR A 44 -25.14 -0.61 -7.44
CA THR A 44 -26.27 -1.53 -7.43
C THR A 44 -26.89 -1.68 -6.04
N MET A 45 -26.05 -1.85 -5.01
CA MET A 45 -26.53 -2.06 -3.65
C MET A 45 -27.05 -0.79 -3.00
N THR A 46 -26.42 0.35 -3.27
CA THR A 46 -26.79 1.64 -2.63
C THR A 46 -27.86 2.41 -3.39
N GLY A 47 -28.08 2.10 -4.67
CA GLY A 47 -28.93 2.91 -5.57
C GLY A 47 -28.38 4.31 -5.85
N LYS A 48 -27.18 4.63 -5.37
CA LYS A 48 -26.52 5.93 -5.56
C LYS A 48 -25.46 5.82 -6.63
N LYS A 49 -25.41 6.82 -7.52
CA LYS A 49 -24.38 6.88 -8.55
C LYS A 49 -22.99 6.81 -7.94
N PHE A 50 -22.21 5.81 -8.35
CA PHE A 50 -20.84 5.59 -7.95
C PHE A 50 -20.05 5.01 -9.12
N THR A 51 -19.27 5.86 -9.77
CA THR A 51 -18.64 5.54 -11.05
C THR A 51 -17.25 4.87 -10.86
N PRO A 52 -16.71 4.22 -11.90
CA PRO A 52 -15.31 3.77 -11.91
C PRO A 52 -14.31 4.90 -11.57
N GLU A 53 -14.60 6.15 -11.95
CA GLU A 53 -13.78 7.29 -11.62
C GLU A 53 -13.80 7.59 -10.11
N ASP A 54 -14.97 7.55 -9.47
CA ASP A 54 -15.11 7.78 -8.03
C ASP A 54 -14.37 6.70 -7.24
N ALA A 55 -14.53 5.44 -7.63
CA ALA A 55 -13.86 4.30 -7.02
C ALA A 55 -12.32 4.37 -7.18
N CYS A 56 -11.83 4.78 -8.36
CA CYS A 56 -10.40 4.95 -8.62
C CYS A 56 -9.82 6.13 -7.82
N LYS A 57 -10.54 7.26 -7.73
CA LYS A 57 -10.14 8.41 -6.89
C LYS A 57 -10.04 8.01 -5.43
N TRP A 58 -11.03 7.30 -4.91
CA TRP A 58 -11.01 6.80 -3.55
C TRP A 58 -9.84 5.83 -3.33
N SER A 59 -9.63 4.89 -4.24
CA SER A 59 -8.52 3.93 -4.20
C SER A 59 -7.15 4.62 -4.14
N MET A 60 -6.93 5.65 -4.95
CA MET A 60 -5.69 6.44 -4.94
C MET A 60 -5.53 7.23 -3.64
N ALA A 61 -6.59 7.90 -3.18
CA ALA A 61 -6.57 8.71 -1.96
C ALA A 61 -6.26 7.88 -0.71
N HIS A 62 -6.65 6.59 -0.71
CA HIS A 62 -6.40 5.65 0.38
C HIS A 62 -5.23 4.70 0.10
N GLY A 63 -4.44 4.96 -0.96
CA GLY A 63 -3.21 4.27 -1.29
C GLY A 63 -3.36 2.82 -1.77
N TYR A 64 -4.51 2.45 -2.34
CA TYR A 64 -4.75 1.09 -2.84
C TYR A 64 -4.35 0.87 -4.30
N LYS A 65 -3.84 1.89 -5.00
CA LYS A 65 -3.26 1.72 -6.33
C LYS A 65 -1.83 1.19 -6.22
N ALA A 66 -1.55 0.06 -6.84
CA ALA A 66 -0.23 -0.58 -6.83
C ALA A 66 0.64 -0.05 -7.96
N LEU A 67 1.89 0.35 -7.64
CA LEU A 67 2.87 0.83 -8.62
C LEU A 67 3.14 -0.23 -9.68
N GLY A 68 3.03 0.14 -10.97
CA GLY A 68 3.27 -0.77 -12.10
C GLY A 68 2.26 -1.92 -12.21
N ASN A 69 1.15 -1.86 -11.47
CA ASN A 69 0.15 -2.91 -11.40
C ASN A 69 -1.26 -2.31 -11.27
N GLY A 70 -2.28 -3.11 -10.98
CA GLY A 70 -3.67 -2.67 -10.75
C GLY A 70 -3.89 -2.17 -9.32
N THR A 71 -4.77 -2.86 -8.61
CA THR A 71 -5.25 -2.51 -7.27
C THR A 71 -4.78 -3.54 -6.25
N TYR A 72 -4.35 -3.10 -5.08
CA TYR A 72 -4.01 -4.01 -3.99
C TYR A 72 -5.22 -4.83 -3.54
N TYR A 73 -4.99 -6.08 -3.14
CA TYR A 73 -6.05 -7.00 -2.70
C TYR A 73 -6.79 -6.51 -1.45
N GLY A 74 -6.13 -5.73 -0.60
CA GLY A 74 -6.73 -5.11 0.58
C GLY A 74 -7.73 -3.98 0.29
N TYR A 75 -7.90 -3.57 -0.95
CA TYR A 75 -8.78 -2.48 -1.36
C TYR A 75 -10.27 -2.76 -1.11
N PHE A 76 -10.74 -3.96 -1.42
CA PHE A 76 -12.19 -4.21 -1.48
C PHE A 76 -12.87 -4.03 -0.13
N LYS A 77 -12.36 -4.63 0.92
CA LYS A 77 -12.97 -4.57 2.26
C LYS A 77 -13.22 -3.13 2.74
N PRO A 78 -12.22 -2.23 2.81
CA PRO A 78 -12.45 -0.85 3.26
C PRO A 78 -13.25 -0.01 2.26
N GLN A 79 -13.15 -0.25 0.94
CA GLN A 79 -13.99 0.46 -0.02
C GLN A 79 -15.46 0.12 0.17
N PHE A 80 -15.83 -1.15 0.33
CA PHE A 80 -17.20 -1.56 0.59
C PHE A 80 -17.68 -1.07 1.97
N ALA A 81 -16.83 -1.14 3.01
CA ALA A 81 -17.15 -0.65 4.35
C ALA A 81 -17.46 0.85 4.36
N ALA A 82 -16.80 1.67 3.54
CA ALA A 82 -17.11 3.10 3.38
C ALA A 82 -18.54 3.36 2.86
N HIS A 83 -19.21 2.33 2.33
CA HIS A 83 -20.60 2.38 1.89
C HIS A 83 -21.54 1.55 2.77
N GLY A 84 -21.09 1.08 3.95
CA GLY A 84 -21.88 0.25 4.86
C GLY A 84 -22.11 -1.18 4.37
N ILE A 85 -21.26 -1.68 3.48
CA ILE A 85 -21.38 -2.99 2.84
C ILE A 85 -20.33 -3.93 3.43
N ASP A 86 -20.74 -5.08 3.93
CA ASP A 86 -19.85 -6.10 4.44
C ASP A 86 -19.16 -6.83 3.29
N CYS A 87 -17.83 -6.88 3.32
CA CYS A 87 -16.98 -7.52 2.34
C CYS A 87 -15.74 -8.11 3.00
N ASP A 88 -15.33 -9.29 2.59
CA ASP A 88 -14.00 -9.81 2.93
C ASP A 88 -13.54 -10.82 1.86
N MET A 89 -12.26 -11.16 1.92
CA MET A 89 -11.72 -12.25 1.11
C MET A 89 -12.29 -13.59 1.60
N LEU A 90 -12.67 -14.48 0.66
CA LEU A 90 -13.25 -15.78 1.03
C LEU A 90 -12.26 -16.59 1.89
N ASN A 91 -11.01 -16.66 1.46
CA ASN A 91 -9.83 -17.12 2.18
C ASN A 91 -8.59 -16.81 1.33
N TRP A 92 -7.40 -17.02 1.90
CA TRP A 92 -6.12 -16.79 1.22
C TRP A 92 -5.59 -17.98 0.42
N THR A 93 -6.45 -18.93 0.08
CA THR A 93 -6.07 -20.11 -0.71
C THR A 93 -6.17 -19.82 -2.19
N LYS A 94 -5.04 -19.87 -2.90
CA LYS A 94 -4.98 -19.69 -4.34
C LYS A 94 -5.57 -20.92 -5.06
N THR A 95 -6.54 -20.67 -5.93
CA THR A 95 -7.27 -21.70 -6.67
C THR A 95 -6.87 -21.83 -8.14
N TYR A 96 -6.02 -20.93 -8.65
CA TYR A 96 -5.55 -20.96 -10.04
C TYR A 96 -4.94 -22.33 -10.41
N GLY A 97 -5.35 -22.88 -11.53
CA GLY A 97 -4.98 -24.23 -11.98
C GLY A 97 -5.73 -25.37 -11.29
N LYS A 98 -6.69 -25.08 -10.39
CA LYS A 98 -7.42 -26.08 -9.58
C LYS A 98 -8.93 -25.94 -9.78
N PRO A 99 -9.52 -26.33 -10.94
CA PRO A 99 -10.93 -26.09 -11.25
C PRO A 99 -11.90 -26.79 -10.31
N ASP A 100 -11.48 -27.85 -9.63
CA ASP A 100 -12.31 -28.64 -8.72
C ASP A 100 -12.08 -28.28 -7.23
N HIS A 101 -11.36 -27.18 -6.94
CA HIS A 101 -11.12 -26.73 -5.57
C HIS A 101 -12.42 -26.36 -4.85
N ALA A 102 -12.55 -26.76 -3.58
CA ALA A 102 -13.76 -26.59 -2.77
C ALA A 102 -14.27 -25.12 -2.69
N ASN A 103 -13.37 -24.12 -2.80
CA ASN A 103 -13.78 -22.71 -2.83
C ASN A 103 -14.72 -22.38 -3.98
N HIS A 104 -14.60 -23.02 -5.14
CA HIS A 104 -15.50 -22.75 -6.28
C HIS A 104 -16.95 -23.17 -5.97
N LYS A 105 -17.12 -24.33 -5.29
CA LYS A 105 -18.42 -24.79 -4.82
C LYS A 105 -18.97 -23.85 -3.74
N LYS A 106 -18.15 -23.46 -2.78
CA LYS A 106 -18.54 -22.51 -1.73
C LYS A 106 -18.96 -21.15 -2.30
N VAL A 107 -18.27 -20.62 -3.31
CA VAL A 107 -18.66 -19.39 -4.01
C VAL A 107 -20.05 -19.55 -4.64
N GLU A 108 -20.30 -20.65 -5.34
CA GLU A 108 -21.60 -20.90 -5.95
C GLU A 108 -22.74 -21.00 -4.91
N GLU A 109 -22.49 -21.69 -3.80
CA GLU A 109 -23.44 -21.79 -2.67
C GLU A 109 -23.76 -20.41 -2.09
N MET A 110 -22.75 -19.56 -1.88
CA MET A 110 -22.94 -18.22 -1.34
C MET A 110 -23.62 -17.28 -2.37
N LEU A 111 -23.31 -17.40 -3.65
CA LEU A 111 -24.03 -16.67 -4.72
C LEU A 111 -25.53 -16.97 -4.69
N LYS A 112 -25.92 -18.26 -4.53
CA LYS A 112 -27.32 -18.68 -4.38
C LYS A 112 -27.98 -18.11 -3.13
N GLN A 113 -27.20 -17.81 -2.08
CA GLN A 113 -27.67 -17.22 -0.82
C GLN A 113 -27.80 -15.70 -0.87
N GLY A 114 -27.45 -15.02 -1.98
CA GLY A 114 -27.59 -13.58 -2.11
C GLY A 114 -26.32 -12.77 -1.87
N TYR A 115 -25.13 -13.39 -1.97
CA TYR A 115 -23.88 -12.68 -2.02
C TYR A 115 -23.48 -12.31 -3.45
N TYR A 116 -22.85 -11.16 -3.65
CA TYR A 116 -22.00 -10.92 -4.82
C TYR A 116 -20.58 -11.40 -4.56
N PHE A 117 -19.82 -11.58 -5.64
CA PHE A 117 -18.38 -11.84 -5.52
C PHE A 117 -17.59 -10.97 -6.50
N ILE A 118 -16.37 -10.64 -6.09
CA ILE A 118 -15.31 -10.21 -7.00
C ILE A 118 -14.33 -11.37 -7.10
N ALA A 119 -14.00 -11.76 -8.34
CA ALA A 119 -13.07 -12.84 -8.62
C ALA A 119 -11.82 -12.30 -9.30
N LEU A 120 -10.63 -12.63 -8.78
CA LEU A 120 -9.37 -12.36 -9.43
C LEU A 120 -9.06 -13.45 -10.44
N ARG A 121 -8.97 -13.06 -11.71
CA ARG A 121 -8.53 -13.92 -12.81
C ARG A 121 -7.01 -13.92 -12.90
N GLY A 122 -6.40 -15.07 -13.10
CA GLY A 122 -5.01 -15.23 -13.52
C GLY A 122 -4.89 -15.29 -15.05
N PRO A 123 -3.67 -15.56 -15.57
CA PRO A 123 -3.42 -15.68 -17.00
C PRO A 123 -4.38 -16.63 -17.72
N GLY A 124 -4.88 -16.24 -18.89
CA GLY A 124 -5.82 -17.02 -19.68
C GLY A 124 -6.79 -16.17 -20.49
N LEU A 125 -8.04 -16.59 -20.59
CA LEU A 125 -9.07 -15.95 -21.43
C LEU A 125 -9.35 -14.48 -21.05
N TRP A 126 -9.26 -14.14 -19.76
CA TRP A 126 -9.61 -12.79 -19.25
C TRP A 126 -8.43 -11.82 -19.25
N THR A 127 -7.21 -12.33 -19.13
CA THR A 127 -6.01 -11.48 -18.97
C THR A 127 -4.75 -12.29 -19.19
N SER A 128 -3.64 -11.61 -19.51
CA SER A 128 -2.29 -12.18 -19.47
C SER A 128 -1.64 -12.07 -18.07
N GLY A 129 -2.17 -11.21 -17.19
CA GLY A 129 -1.67 -10.97 -15.82
C GLY A 129 -2.72 -11.24 -14.76
N GLY A 130 -3.22 -10.17 -14.11
CA GLY A 130 -4.31 -10.18 -13.14
C GLY A 130 -5.50 -9.36 -13.64
N HIS A 131 -6.73 -9.81 -13.36
CA HIS A 131 -7.94 -9.08 -13.75
C HIS A 131 -9.09 -9.39 -12.80
N PHE A 132 -9.85 -8.37 -12.41
CA PHE A 132 -11.01 -8.54 -11.53
C PHE A 132 -12.30 -8.55 -12.34
N VAL A 133 -13.22 -9.46 -12.00
CA VAL A 133 -14.59 -9.55 -12.55
C VAL A 133 -15.59 -9.66 -11.44
N VAL A 134 -16.84 -9.25 -11.69
CA VAL A 134 -17.99 -9.35 -10.77
C VAL A 134 -18.76 -10.62 -11.06
N LEU A 135 -19.22 -11.31 -10.00
CA LEU A 135 -20.07 -12.49 -10.08
C LEU A 135 -21.37 -12.26 -9.32
N TRP A 136 -22.48 -12.75 -9.90
CA TRP A 136 -23.77 -12.82 -9.22
C TRP A 136 -24.55 -14.05 -9.65
N TRP A 137 -25.68 -14.33 -8.99
CA TRP A 137 -26.55 -15.45 -9.32
C TRP A 137 -27.86 -14.96 -9.91
N GLN A 138 -28.18 -15.42 -11.11
CA GLN A 138 -29.41 -15.09 -11.80
C GLN A 138 -29.85 -16.26 -12.72
N ASP A 139 -31.15 -16.53 -12.81
CA ASP A 139 -31.74 -17.56 -13.68
C ASP A 139 -31.07 -18.95 -13.51
N GLY A 140 -30.83 -19.34 -12.27
CA GLY A 140 -30.24 -20.65 -11.94
C GLY A 140 -28.77 -20.81 -12.25
N LYS A 141 -28.04 -19.75 -12.61
CA LYS A 141 -26.61 -19.83 -12.94
C LYS A 141 -25.79 -18.64 -12.46
N MET A 142 -24.49 -18.85 -12.31
CA MET A 142 -23.53 -17.80 -12.08
C MET A 142 -23.38 -16.94 -13.34
N ARG A 143 -23.47 -15.63 -13.16
CA ARG A 143 -23.27 -14.60 -14.18
C ARG A 143 -21.98 -13.83 -13.92
N ILE A 144 -21.41 -13.22 -14.95
CA ILE A 144 -20.15 -12.48 -14.90
C ILE A 144 -20.33 -11.11 -15.55
N ASN A 145 -19.94 -10.03 -14.83
CA ASN A 145 -19.64 -8.72 -15.43
C ASN A 145 -18.12 -8.52 -15.48
N ASP A 146 -17.61 -8.20 -16.66
CA ASP A 146 -16.20 -7.99 -16.92
C ASP A 146 -15.92 -6.50 -17.17
N PRO A 147 -15.15 -5.82 -16.28
CA PRO A 147 -14.79 -4.41 -16.47
C PRO A 147 -14.04 -4.09 -17.78
N ALA A 148 -13.46 -5.08 -18.43
CA ALA A 148 -12.67 -4.87 -19.65
C ALA A 148 -13.33 -5.39 -20.92
N SER A 149 -14.48 -6.09 -20.85
CA SER A 149 -15.03 -6.74 -22.05
C SER A 149 -16.53 -7.07 -21.96
N THR A 150 -17.20 -6.91 -23.09
CA THR A 150 -18.58 -7.39 -23.30
C THR A 150 -18.64 -8.67 -24.13
N ARG A 151 -17.50 -9.31 -24.41
CA ARG A 151 -17.45 -10.51 -25.25
C ARG A 151 -18.14 -11.68 -24.56
N ASP A 152 -19.06 -12.33 -25.26
CA ASP A 152 -19.88 -13.44 -24.75
C ASP A 152 -19.03 -14.58 -24.16
N VAL A 153 -17.95 -14.95 -24.81
CA VAL A 153 -17.02 -16.00 -24.33
C VAL A 153 -16.43 -15.70 -22.94
N ARG A 154 -16.33 -14.42 -22.54
CA ARG A 154 -15.85 -14.00 -21.20
C ARG A 154 -16.99 -13.88 -20.18
N LEU A 155 -18.20 -13.60 -20.62
CA LEU A 155 -19.38 -13.41 -19.76
C LEU A 155 -20.16 -14.70 -19.55
N ASN A 156 -20.28 -15.54 -20.57
CA ASN A 156 -21.08 -16.78 -20.58
C ASN A 156 -20.27 -18.03 -20.97
N GLY A 157 -18.93 -17.95 -20.93
CA GLY A 157 -18.05 -19.05 -21.31
C GLY A 157 -18.08 -20.24 -20.36
N ASP A 158 -17.28 -21.24 -20.67
CA ASP A 158 -17.21 -22.49 -19.92
C ASP A 158 -16.80 -22.30 -18.45
N ILE A 159 -17.61 -22.86 -17.56
CA ILE A 159 -17.41 -22.73 -16.09
C ILE A 159 -16.10 -23.41 -15.61
N ARG A 160 -15.66 -24.49 -16.25
CA ARG A 160 -14.43 -25.16 -15.88
C ARG A 160 -13.21 -24.30 -16.24
N THR A 161 -13.25 -23.67 -17.42
CA THR A 161 -12.25 -22.65 -17.84
C THR A 161 -12.26 -21.48 -16.86
N PHE A 162 -13.46 -20.98 -16.48
CA PHE A 162 -13.56 -19.94 -15.47
C PHE A 162 -12.86 -20.38 -14.18
N ARG A 163 -13.20 -21.52 -13.61
CA ARG A 163 -12.65 -22.03 -12.35
C ARG A 163 -11.14 -22.24 -12.42
N SER A 164 -10.62 -22.83 -13.51
CA SER A 164 -9.18 -23.07 -13.69
C SER A 164 -8.35 -21.80 -13.73
N GLN A 165 -8.91 -20.68 -14.20
CA GLN A 165 -8.22 -19.39 -14.31
C GLN A 165 -8.55 -18.42 -13.17
N CYS A 166 -9.27 -18.84 -12.13
CA CYS A 166 -9.55 -18.02 -10.96
C CYS A 166 -8.51 -18.22 -9.85
N SER A 167 -7.98 -17.13 -9.33
CA SER A 167 -6.97 -17.15 -8.27
C SER A 167 -7.55 -16.95 -6.88
N TYR A 168 -8.43 -15.96 -6.70
CA TYR A 168 -8.98 -15.58 -5.40
C TYR A 168 -10.39 -15.00 -5.55
N TYR A 169 -11.14 -14.97 -4.43
CA TYR A 169 -12.50 -14.45 -4.36
C TYR A 169 -12.68 -13.54 -3.15
N TRP A 170 -13.46 -12.47 -3.34
CA TRP A 170 -14.02 -11.62 -2.27
C TRP A 170 -15.52 -11.76 -2.29
N TRP A 171 -16.12 -12.07 -1.15
CA TRP A 171 -17.55 -12.06 -0.97
C TRP A 171 -18.04 -10.68 -0.54
N ILE A 172 -19.22 -10.29 -1.01
CA ILE A 172 -19.90 -9.05 -0.65
C ILE A 172 -21.32 -9.41 -0.23
N ASP A 173 -21.70 -9.06 1.01
CA ASP A 173 -23.01 -9.42 1.58
C ASP A 173 -24.10 -8.45 1.08
N ALA A 174 -24.89 -8.89 0.10
CA ALA A 174 -25.99 -8.13 -0.44
C ALA A 174 -27.34 -8.43 0.21
N ARG A 175 -27.40 -9.34 1.17
CA ARG A 175 -28.67 -9.81 1.76
C ARG A 175 -29.43 -8.73 2.52
N LYS A 176 -28.71 -7.73 3.05
CA LYS A 176 -29.28 -6.58 3.77
C LYS A 176 -29.82 -5.49 2.83
N PHE A 177 -29.53 -5.55 1.56
CA PHE A 177 -29.92 -4.57 0.55
C PHE A 177 -31.08 -5.13 -0.28
N ASN A 178 -32.30 -4.80 0.12
CA ASN A 178 -33.51 -5.14 -0.63
C ASN A 178 -33.62 -4.17 -1.82
N GLY A 179 -33.03 -4.43 -2.96
CA GLY A 179 -33.19 -3.83 -4.30
C GLY A 179 -33.82 -2.44 -4.54
N ASN A 180 -34.36 -1.84 -3.54
CA ASN A 180 -35.01 -0.53 -3.51
C ASN A 180 -34.21 0.44 -2.67
N GLY A 181 -32.97 0.78 -3.01
CA GLY A 181 -32.26 1.97 -2.56
C GLY A 181 -32.67 2.65 -1.23
N ALA A 182 -33.28 1.93 -0.32
CA ALA A 182 -33.61 2.41 1.00
C ALA A 182 -32.27 2.66 1.70
N ALA A 183 -31.90 3.93 1.75
CA ALA A 183 -30.75 4.44 2.48
C ALA A 183 -30.81 3.84 3.89
N VAL A 184 -30.05 2.78 4.11
CA VAL A 184 -29.51 2.55 5.43
C VAL A 184 -28.74 3.83 5.69
N LYS A 185 -29.18 4.63 6.68
CA LYS A 185 -28.44 5.75 7.29
C LYS A 185 -26.99 5.30 7.27
N PRO A 186 -26.05 6.05 6.64
CA PRO A 186 -24.66 5.64 6.68
C PRO A 186 -24.39 5.24 8.14
N PRO A 187 -23.87 4.05 8.43
CA PRO A 187 -23.37 3.83 9.76
C PRO A 187 -22.50 5.05 9.97
N VAL A 188 -22.78 5.83 11.00
CA VAL A 188 -21.81 6.70 11.63
C VAL A 188 -20.54 5.90 11.50
N ALA A 189 -19.54 6.44 10.73
CA ALA A 189 -18.33 5.72 10.40
C ALA A 189 -18.15 4.69 11.50
N SER A 190 -18.39 3.41 11.20
CA SER A 190 -18.09 2.42 12.20
C SER A 190 -16.67 2.79 12.47
N SER A 191 -16.49 3.42 13.59
CA SER A 191 -15.24 3.32 14.25
C SER A 191 -14.98 1.81 14.17
N ASP A 192 -14.30 1.33 13.09
CA ASP A 192 -13.23 0.46 13.39
C ASP A 192 -12.55 1.25 14.48
N THR A 193 -12.96 0.91 15.70
CA THR A 193 -12.20 1.32 16.88
C THR A 193 -10.82 0.95 16.42
N PRO A 194 -9.91 1.92 16.19
CA PRO A 194 -8.58 1.59 15.76
C PRO A 194 -8.20 0.54 16.77
N ALA A 195 -7.97 -0.69 16.32
CA ALA A 195 -7.38 -1.67 17.21
C ALA A 195 -6.27 -0.87 17.83
N THR A 196 -6.28 -0.70 19.13
CA THR A 196 -5.50 0.25 19.92
C THR A 196 -4.00 0.06 19.67
N GLY A 197 -3.60 0.31 18.44
CA GLY A 197 -2.22 0.49 18.00
C GLY A 197 -1.92 1.96 18.19
N ALA A 198 -0.84 2.26 18.87
CA ALA A 198 -0.31 3.62 18.92
C ALA A 198 -0.21 4.17 17.49
N ALA A 199 -0.50 5.47 17.30
CA ALA A 199 -0.27 6.12 16.02
C ALA A 199 1.17 5.83 15.56
N PRO A 200 1.42 5.62 14.25
CA PRO A 200 2.76 5.32 13.74
C PRO A 200 3.78 6.31 14.27
N SER A 201 4.80 5.81 14.98
CA SER A 201 5.70 6.66 15.78
C SER A 201 6.99 7.04 15.06
N LEU A 202 7.32 6.35 13.94
CA LEU A 202 8.59 6.56 13.23
C LEU A 202 8.65 7.84 12.40
N GLY A 203 7.56 8.61 12.28
CA GLY A 203 7.53 9.87 11.50
C GLY A 203 7.80 9.70 10.01
N LEU A 204 7.74 8.49 9.48
CA LEU A 204 7.97 8.18 8.07
C LEU A 204 6.89 8.79 7.18
N LYS A 205 7.25 9.05 5.92
CA LYS A 205 6.35 9.55 4.89
C LYS A 205 6.26 8.56 3.74
N VAL A 206 5.14 8.57 3.04
CA VAL A 206 5.01 7.84 1.77
C VAL A 206 6.09 8.32 0.81
N GLY A 207 6.84 7.37 0.26
CA GLY A 207 7.99 7.61 -0.59
C GLY A 207 9.35 7.38 0.08
N ASP A 208 9.42 7.36 1.40
CA ASP A 208 10.68 7.12 2.13
C ASP A 208 11.24 5.73 1.82
N ILE A 209 12.56 5.68 1.68
CA ILE A 209 13.30 4.42 1.59
C ILE A 209 13.79 4.07 2.99
N VAL A 210 13.41 2.90 3.45
CA VAL A 210 13.75 2.38 4.77
C VAL A 210 14.54 1.08 4.65
N ASN A 211 15.24 0.71 5.71
CA ASN A 211 15.82 -0.61 5.84
C ASN A 211 14.81 -1.51 6.59
N PHE A 212 14.16 -2.40 5.86
CA PHE A 212 13.28 -3.39 6.44
C PHE A 212 14.12 -4.55 7.00
N THR A 213 13.95 -4.85 8.26
CA THR A 213 14.73 -5.86 9.01
C THR A 213 13.95 -7.13 9.30
N GLY A 214 12.62 -7.10 9.08
CA GLY A 214 11.74 -8.22 9.33
C GLY A 214 11.82 -9.31 8.27
N THR A 215 11.20 -10.44 8.56
CA THR A 215 11.09 -11.61 7.66
C THR A 215 9.64 -11.92 7.30
N GLN A 216 8.72 -11.07 7.74
CA GLN A 216 7.28 -11.24 7.51
C GLN A 216 6.65 -9.94 7.02
N HIS A 217 5.65 -10.06 6.17
CA HIS A 217 4.75 -8.98 5.80
C HIS A 217 3.30 -9.48 5.80
N TYR A 218 2.37 -8.56 5.83
CA TYR A 218 0.94 -8.83 5.92
C TYR A 218 0.20 -8.23 4.73
N PHE A 219 -0.89 -8.86 4.29
CA PHE A 219 -1.67 -8.38 3.15
C PHE A 219 -2.56 -7.18 3.47
N SER A 220 -2.84 -6.93 4.76
CA SER A 220 -3.54 -5.73 5.23
C SER A 220 -3.00 -5.28 6.57
N ALA A 221 -3.26 -4.01 6.91
CA ALA A 221 -2.79 -3.39 8.15
C ALA A 221 -3.29 -4.06 9.45
N ASN A 222 -4.32 -4.91 9.38
CA ASN A 222 -4.96 -5.52 10.57
C ASN A 222 -5.07 -7.05 10.52
N THR A 223 -4.54 -7.73 9.49
CA THR A 223 -4.58 -9.20 9.42
C THR A 223 -3.58 -9.83 10.38
N SER A 224 -3.89 -11.03 10.89
CA SER A 224 -2.97 -11.78 11.75
C SER A 224 -2.15 -12.83 11.00
N LYS A 225 -2.39 -13.02 9.69
CA LYS A 225 -1.74 -14.06 8.89
C LYS A 225 -0.59 -13.46 8.07
N PRO A 226 0.67 -13.73 8.42
CA PRO A 226 1.83 -13.24 7.68
C PRO A 226 2.11 -14.07 6.43
N SER A 227 2.88 -13.48 5.53
CA SER A 227 3.64 -14.13 4.47
C SER A 227 5.12 -13.88 4.68
N THR A 228 5.97 -14.81 4.30
CA THR A 228 7.42 -14.67 4.44
C THR A 228 8.01 -13.77 3.36
N CYS A 229 9.03 -12.99 3.74
CA CYS A 229 9.81 -12.16 2.83
C CYS A 229 11.26 -12.05 3.32
N LYS A 230 12.13 -11.45 2.52
CA LYS A 230 13.53 -11.17 2.89
C LYS A 230 13.67 -9.72 3.35
N PRO A 231 14.52 -9.44 4.35
CA PRO A 231 14.89 -8.08 4.75
C PRO A 231 15.68 -7.37 3.65
N GLY A 232 15.83 -6.05 3.78
CA GLY A 232 16.59 -5.18 2.89
C GLY A 232 15.89 -3.85 2.62
N GLN A 233 16.36 -3.09 1.63
CA GLN A 233 15.79 -1.79 1.32
C GLN A 233 14.37 -1.91 0.75
N ALA A 234 13.48 -1.08 1.30
CA ALA A 234 12.08 -1.03 0.89
C ALA A 234 11.57 0.42 0.90
N LYS A 235 10.56 0.68 0.09
CA LYS A 235 9.91 1.98 -0.01
C LYS A 235 8.59 1.96 0.74
N VAL A 236 8.33 2.97 1.56
CA VAL A 236 7.02 3.19 2.19
C VAL A 236 6.02 3.60 1.12
N THR A 237 4.96 2.82 0.96
CA THR A 237 3.89 3.09 -0.02
C THR A 237 2.60 3.56 0.63
N GLN A 238 2.39 3.19 1.89
CA GLN A 238 1.24 3.65 2.68
C GLN A 238 1.57 3.69 4.17
N ILE A 239 0.83 4.52 4.89
CA ILE A 239 0.85 4.63 6.35
C ILE A 239 -0.60 4.60 6.82
N TYR A 240 -0.91 3.73 7.78
CA TYR A 240 -2.25 3.56 8.31
C TYR A 240 -2.21 3.31 9.83
N ASN A 241 -3.15 3.84 10.56
CA ASN A 241 -3.26 3.57 11.99
C ASN A 241 -3.87 2.18 12.20
N GLY A 242 -3.04 1.16 12.27
CA GLY A 242 -3.42 -0.24 12.39
C GLY A 242 -2.35 -1.08 13.07
N LYS A 243 -2.61 -2.37 13.21
CA LYS A 243 -1.67 -3.33 13.84
C LYS A 243 -0.32 -3.38 13.12
N HIS A 244 -0.34 -3.25 11.78
CA HIS A 244 0.83 -3.20 10.91
C HIS A 244 0.80 -1.85 10.19
N PRO A 245 1.43 -0.79 10.72
CA PRO A 245 1.14 0.58 10.31
C PRO A 245 1.75 1.01 8.98
N TYR A 246 2.77 0.33 8.47
CA TYR A 246 3.47 0.71 7.26
C TYR A 246 3.33 -0.34 6.17
N GLN A 247 2.94 0.08 4.97
CA GLN A 247 3.03 -0.76 3.79
C GLN A 247 4.34 -0.50 3.07
N LEU A 248 5.09 -1.56 2.84
CA LEU A 248 6.38 -1.52 2.17
C LEU A 248 6.36 -2.27 0.84
N ILE A 249 7.12 -1.76 -0.13
CA ILE A 249 7.48 -2.47 -1.35
C ILE A 249 9.01 -2.52 -1.48
N TYR A 250 9.54 -3.65 -1.90
CA TYR A 250 10.99 -3.81 -2.12
C TYR A 250 11.52 -2.80 -3.14
N VAL A 251 12.77 -2.38 -2.95
CA VAL A 251 13.52 -1.57 -3.92
C VAL A 251 14.36 -2.51 -4.78
N LYS A 252 14.33 -2.32 -6.11
CA LYS A 252 15.13 -3.14 -7.03
C LYS A 252 16.61 -3.02 -6.69
N GLY A 253 17.27 -4.15 -6.47
CA GLY A 253 18.68 -4.20 -6.03
C GLY A 253 18.89 -4.01 -4.50
N GLY A 254 17.84 -3.73 -3.74
CA GLY A 254 17.90 -3.49 -2.29
C GLY A 254 17.89 -4.74 -1.41
N GLY A 255 17.85 -5.94 -1.99
CA GLY A 255 17.90 -7.22 -1.26
C GLY A 255 16.58 -7.70 -0.70
N SER A 256 15.65 -6.82 -0.38
CA SER A 256 14.34 -7.16 0.16
C SER A 256 13.40 -7.79 -0.87
N THR A 257 12.47 -8.62 -0.38
CA THR A 257 11.31 -9.10 -1.15
C THR A 257 9.98 -8.69 -0.50
N VAL A 258 10.00 -7.73 0.42
CA VAL A 258 8.79 -7.25 1.09
C VAL A 258 7.81 -6.63 0.10
N TYR A 259 6.53 -7.01 0.24
CA TYR A 259 5.44 -6.48 -0.58
C TYR A 259 4.13 -6.53 0.21
N GLY A 260 3.97 -5.65 1.18
CA GLY A 260 2.80 -5.64 2.06
C GLY A 260 3.01 -4.81 3.32
N TRP A 261 2.11 -4.98 4.26
CA TRP A 261 2.11 -4.30 5.56
C TRP A 261 3.09 -4.95 6.51
N VAL A 262 3.75 -4.15 7.35
CA VAL A 262 4.76 -4.63 8.29
C VAL A 262 4.60 -3.97 9.65
N ASP A 263 5.13 -4.64 10.67
CA ASP A 263 5.24 -4.09 12.02
C ASP A 263 6.28 -2.96 12.05
N GLU A 264 5.99 -1.93 12.81
CA GLU A 264 6.88 -0.78 12.96
C GLU A 264 8.27 -1.17 13.49
N LYS A 265 8.33 -2.15 14.40
CA LYS A 265 9.58 -2.70 14.96
C LYS A 265 10.51 -3.32 13.91
N ASP A 266 9.95 -3.72 12.76
CA ASP A 266 10.67 -4.36 11.66
C ASP A 266 11.19 -3.33 10.64
N ILE A 267 11.03 -2.04 10.93
CA ILE A 267 11.53 -0.93 10.10
C ILE A 267 12.62 -0.19 10.85
N GLN A 268 13.79 -0.13 10.26
CA GLN A 268 14.83 0.77 10.71
C GLN A 268 14.70 2.11 9.96
N PRO A 269 14.37 3.21 10.65
CA PRO A 269 14.27 4.52 10.02
C PRO A 269 15.56 4.91 9.29
N PRO A 270 15.48 5.67 8.19
CA PRO A 270 16.65 6.08 7.42
C PRO A 270 17.76 6.72 8.28
N ALA A 271 17.38 7.53 9.24
CA ALA A 271 18.33 8.18 10.14
C ALA A 271 19.05 7.19 11.05
N LEU A 272 18.40 6.14 11.54
CA LEU A 272 19.08 5.10 12.34
C LEU A 272 20.01 4.25 11.48
N ALA A 273 19.60 3.91 10.25
CA ALA A 273 20.46 3.24 9.29
C ALA A 273 21.66 4.13 8.89
N ALA A 274 21.43 5.44 8.78
CA ALA A 274 22.50 6.42 8.53
C ALA A 274 23.51 6.46 9.68
N VAL A 275 23.04 6.44 10.92
CA VAL A 275 23.93 6.35 12.10
C VAL A 275 24.80 5.10 12.04
N ASP A 276 24.23 3.94 11.75
CA ASP A 276 24.98 2.68 11.64
C ASP A 276 26.02 2.75 10.52
N LYS A 277 25.67 3.29 9.35
CA LYS A 277 26.61 3.48 8.24
C LYS A 277 27.76 4.42 8.63
N LEU A 278 27.45 5.57 9.22
CA LEU A 278 28.47 6.56 9.62
C LEU A 278 29.40 6.02 10.73
N ALA A 279 28.87 5.23 11.66
CA ALA A 279 29.68 4.54 12.67
C ALA A 279 30.59 3.49 12.03
N LYS A 280 30.07 2.67 11.10
CA LYS A 280 30.88 1.68 10.38
C LYS A 280 32.00 2.31 9.54
N LEU A 281 31.78 3.51 9.03
CA LEU A 281 32.80 4.29 8.31
C LEU A 281 33.77 5.01 9.24
N GLY A 282 33.61 4.95 10.57
CA GLY A 282 34.44 5.65 11.55
C GLY A 282 34.20 7.16 11.61
N VAL A 283 33.14 7.68 11.01
CA VAL A 283 32.78 9.11 11.05
C VAL A 283 32.27 9.52 12.43
N ILE A 284 31.48 8.64 13.05
CA ILE A 284 30.93 8.81 14.40
C ILE A 284 31.30 7.60 15.26
N ASN A 285 31.56 7.83 16.56
CA ASN A 285 32.02 6.81 17.50
C ASN A 285 31.03 6.44 18.61
N SER A 286 29.85 7.06 18.62
CA SER A 286 28.81 6.84 19.64
C SER A 286 27.44 6.60 18.99
N PRO A 287 27.25 5.48 18.23
CA PRO A 287 26.03 5.24 17.47
C PRO A 287 24.78 5.19 18.36
N ASP A 288 24.85 4.58 19.54
CA ASP A 288 23.67 4.46 20.41
C ASP A 288 23.20 5.81 20.94
N TYR A 289 24.11 6.72 21.27
CA TYR A 289 23.76 8.09 21.63
C TYR A 289 23.01 8.81 20.50
N TRP A 290 23.50 8.70 19.26
CA TRP A 290 22.87 9.34 18.13
C TRP A 290 21.54 8.69 17.74
N LYS A 291 21.41 7.38 17.87
CA LYS A 291 20.13 6.69 17.69
C LYS A 291 19.08 7.18 18.70
N GLN A 292 19.45 7.27 19.98
CA GLN A 292 18.57 7.81 21.02
C GLN A 292 18.21 9.28 20.78
N THR A 293 19.17 10.09 20.31
CA THR A 293 18.94 11.52 20.03
C THR A 293 17.98 11.70 18.85
N VAL A 294 18.09 10.89 17.79
CA VAL A 294 17.16 10.85 16.65
C VAL A 294 15.77 10.43 17.14
N THR A 295 15.66 9.31 17.83
CA THR A 295 14.40 8.76 18.32
C THR A 295 13.70 9.73 19.29
N GLY A 296 14.47 10.42 20.12
CA GLY A 296 13.95 11.40 21.07
C GLY A 296 13.45 12.71 20.44
N GLY A 297 13.73 12.95 19.16
CA GLY A 297 13.24 14.11 18.41
C GLY A 297 13.68 15.49 18.93
N LYS A 298 14.66 15.53 19.83
CA LYS A 298 15.07 16.77 20.52
C LYS A 298 15.84 17.73 19.63
N VAL A 299 16.55 17.21 18.63
CA VAL A 299 17.32 18.03 17.68
C VAL A 299 16.56 18.06 16.34
N LYS A 300 15.96 19.20 16.07
CA LYS A 300 15.21 19.40 14.83
C LYS A 300 16.11 19.13 13.60
N TYR A 301 15.59 18.43 12.60
CA TYR A 301 16.26 18.08 11.34
C TYR A 301 17.49 17.15 11.48
N LEU A 302 17.75 16.55 12.64
CA LEU A 302 18.89 15.65 12.83
C LEU A 302 18.77 14.40 11.94
N ASP A 303 17.57 13.87 11.80
CA ASP A 303 17.25 12.75 10.93
C ASP A 303 17.60 13.04 9.46
N ALA A 304 17.19 14.20 8.97
CA ALA A 304 17.50 14.65 7.60
C ALA A 304 19.00 14.88 7.41
N LEU A 305 19.69 15.52 8.38
CA LEU A 305 21.12 15.72 8.35
C LEU A 305 21.87 14.39 8.23
N LEU A 306 21.61 13.44 9.13
CA LEU A 306 22.29 12.16 9.15
C LEU A 306 22.03 11.35 7.89
N THR A 307 20.78 11.32 7.43
CA THR A 307 20.38 10.60 6.22
C THR A 307 21.09 11.16 4.98
N LYS A 308 21.05 12.49 4.78
CA LYS A 308 21.72 13.16 3.65
C LYS A 308 23.26 13.03 3.71
N ALA A 309 23.85 13.16 4.90
CA ALA A 309 25.29 12.97 5.08
C ALA A 309 25.71 11.54 4.76
N ALA A 310 25.01 10.54 5.30
CA ALA A 310 25.32 9.15 5.02
C ALA A 310 25.15 8.76 3.53
N ALA A 311 24.28 9.42 2.80
CA ALA A 311 24.16 9.21 1.35
C ALA A 311 25.42 9.66 0.59
N LYS A 312 26.10 10.70 1.04
CA LYS A 312 27.26 11.31 0.38
C LYS A 312 28.61 10.79 0.89
N ILE A 313 28.70 10.51 2.19
CA ILE A 313 29.96 10.06 2.80
C ILE A 313 30.22 8.58 2.47
N THR A 314 31.40 8.31 1.91
CA THR A 314 31.88 6.96 1.56
C THR A 314 33.04 6.49 2.42
N LYS A 315 33.75 7.41 3.07
CA LYS A 315 34.85 7.16 4.01
C LYS A 315 34.94 8.28 5.05
N ALA A 316 35.53 8.01 6.19
CA ALA A 316 35.88 9.06 7.15
C ALA A 316 36.96 10.00 6.57
N GLY A 317 36.73 11.28 6.75
CA GLY A 317 37.71 12.34 6.43
C GLY A 317 38.29 12.97 7.69
N THR A 318 39.12 13.97 7.49
CA THR A 318 39.64 14.79 8.58
C THR A 318 38.54 15.70 9.12
N ARG A 319 38.31 15.69 10.41
CA ARG A 319 37.29 16.53 11.04
C ARG A 319 37.56 18.01 10.75
N SER A 320 36.48 18.74 10.43
CA SER A 320 36.56 20.19 10.33
C SER A 320 37.05 20.81 11.65
N ALA A 321 37.82 21.89 11.56
CA ALA A 321 38.42 22.53 12.74
C ALA A 321 37.35 23.11 13.69
N THR A 322 36.27 23.63 13.12
CA THR A 322 35.15 24.21 13.89
C THR A 322 33.79 23.73 13.36
N PRO A 323 32.73 23.80 14.17
CA PRO A 323 31.36 23.48 13.70
C PRO A 323 30.92 24.35 12.52
N GLU A 324 31.34 25.61 12.48
CA GLU A 324 31.03 26.55 11.39
C GLU A 324 31.67 26.07 10.08
N ALA A 325 32.93 25.67 10.12
CA ALA A 325 33.62 25.08 8.95
C ALA A 325 32.93 23.77 8.51
N GLY A 326 32.50 22.95 9.48
CA GLY A 326 31.75 21.73 9.23
C GLY A 326 30.40 22.02 8.55
N VAL A 327 29.64 22.99 9.01
CA VAL A 327 28.38 23.44 8.40
C VAL A 327 28.64 23.94 6.98
N ALA A 328 29.68 24.77 6.76
CA ALA A 328 30.00 25.28 5.43
C ALA A 328 30.30 24.16 4.42
N SER A 329 31.06 23.14 4.82
CA SER A 329 31.33 21.94 3.98
C SER A 329 30.04 21.18 3.67
N LEU A 330 29.19 20.97 4.66
CA LEU A 330 27.90 20.28 4.49
C LEU A 330 26.92 21.05 3.58
N VAL A 331 26.93 22.39 3.60
CA VAL A 331 26.20 23.22 2.67
C VAL A 331 26.72 23.07 1.25
N SER A 332 28.04 23.18 1.07
CA SER A 332 28.70 23.01 -0.24
C SER A 332 28.44 21.64 -0.83
N ALA A 333 28.38 20.59 0.01
CA ALA A 333 28.02 19.25 -0.40
C ALA A 333 26.50 19.04 -0.63
N GLY A 334 25.66 20.04 -0.39
CA GLY A 334 24.18 19.94 -0.51
C GLY A 334 23.56 18.98 0.50
N VAL A 335 24.16 18.83 1.67
CA VAL A 335 23.62 18.08 2.82
C VAL A 335 22.74 18.97 3.68
N ILE A 336 23.15 20.21 3.88
CA ILE A 336 22.45 21.26 4.63
C ILE A 336 21.96 22.34 3.66
N ASP A 337 20.68 22.70 3.75
CA ASP A 337 20.03 23.80 3.02
C ASP A 337 19.58 24.95 3.94
N THR A 338 19.70 24.77 5.26
CA THR A 338 19.34 25.75 6.30
C THR A 338 20.49 25.95 7.30
N PRO A 339 21.61 26.55 6.89
CA PRO A 339 22.81 26.68 7.73
C PRO A 339 22.55 27.44 9.04
N ASP A 340 21.73 28.49 9.01
CA ASP A 340 21.45 29.35 10.17
C ASP A 340 20.89 28.56 11.37
N TYR A 341 20.06 27.54 11.11
CA TYR A 341 19.57 26.67 12.18
C TYR A 341 20.73 25.97 12.90
N TRP A 342 21.67 25.40 12.16
CA TRP A 342 22.79 24.64 12.71
C TRP A 342 23.79 25.55 13.41
N LEU A 343 24.13 26.70 12.83
CA LEU A 343 25.03 27.70 13.41
C LEU A 343 24.48 28.27 14.73
N LYS A 344 23.16 28.44 14.84
CA LYS A 344 22.51 28.92 16.05
C LYS A 344 22.42 27.87 17.15
N ASN A 345 22.31 26.60 16.81
CA ASN A 345 21.88 25.53 17.74
C ASN A 345 22.96 24.50 18.07
N TYR A 346 24.17 24.52 17.44
CA TYR A 346 25.12 23.43 17.66
C TYR A 346 25.62 23.36 19.11
N ASN A 347 25.58 24.47 19.86
CA ASN A 347 25.93 24.53 21.29
C ASN A 347 24.74 24.15 22.22
N SER A 348 23.53 24.10 21.70
CA SER A 348 22.35 23.82 22.51
C SER A 348 22.17 22.34 22.83
N TYR A 349 22.88 21.46 22.14
CA TYR A 349 22.80 20.02 22.33
C TYR A 349 24.21 19.40 22.50
N PRO A 350 24.39 18.51 23.48
CA PRO A 350 25.65 17.82 23.68
C PRO A 350 26.16 17.13 22.41
N SER A 351 27.44 17.25 22.12
CA SER A 351 28.11 16.62 20.98
C SER A 351 27.66 17.03 19.58
N LEU A 352 26.66 17.94 19.40
CA LEU A 352 26.17 18.33 18.08
C LEU A 352 27.24 19.07 17.26
N GLY A 353 27.96 20.00 17.86
CA GLY A 353 29.08 20.65 17.19
C GLY A 353 30.17 19.68 16.76
N ALA A 354 30.50 18.70 17.61
CA ALA A 354 31.43 17.62 17.26
C ALA A 354 30.94 16.74 16.11
N LEU A 355 29.63 16.47 16.03
CA LEU A 355 29.00 15.77 14.90
C LEU A 355 29.14 16.56 13.60
N LEU A 356 28.83 17.85 13.61
CA LEU A 356 28.97 18.72 12.44
C LEU A 356 30.39 18.78 11.91
N CYS A 357 31.40 18.84 12.80
CA CYS A 357 32.82 18.76 12.42
C CYS A 357 33.16 17.40 11.76
N ALA A 358 32.67 16.30 12.31
CA ALA A 358 32.92 14.96 11.77
C ALA A 358 32.28 14.74 10.41
N LEU A 359 31.02 15.13 10.27
CA LEU A 359 30.28 15.02 9.01
C LEU A 359 30.86 15.95 7.93
N GLY A 360 31.11 17.23 8.28
CA GLY A 360 31.64 18.24 7.36
C GLY A 360 33.05 17.96 6.87
N GLY A 361 33.87 17.32 7.68
CA GLY A 361 35.20 16.89 7.26
C GLY A 361 35.26 15.59 6.47
N SER A 362 34.11 14.96 6.29
CA SER A 362 33.98 13.66 5.60
C SER A 362 33.14 13.73 4.30
N VAL A 363 32.48 14.86 4.00
CA VAL A 363 31.74 15.09 2.76
C VAL A 363 32.61 15.53 1.59
#